data_9e4e96a3d9124e1784ac52228233872f
#
_entry.id   9e4e96a3d9124e1784ac52228233872f
#
_cell.length_a   1.000
_cell.length_b   1.000
_cell.length_c   1.000
_cell.angle_alpha   90.00
_cell.angle_beta   90.00
_cell.angle_gamma   90.00
#
_symmetry.space_group_name_H-M   'P 1'
#
loop_
_entity.id
_entity.type
_entity.pdbx_description
1 polymer ?
#
loop_
_entity_poly.entity_id
_entity_poly.type
_entity_poly.pdbx_seq_one_letter_code
_entity_poly.pdbx_strand_id
1 'polypeptide(L)'
;MKLTFGFGTGVQEVEVPERNLIGELHANDVPLGLTGEAEVARALQEPIGAPRLKDIVKPGEKVAVVTSDVTRPMPTAKVMPALLDELYAGGVRPEDITLVFALGSHRPHTVAERRKLAGERAYSEIKCVDSDPDDCVRFGVTSRGTPVDITRVVAEADRRICLGNIEYHYFAGYSGGAKAIMPGVSTRAAIQSNHSRMVLPECCAGNLETNPLRLDIEEAGAMVGIDFILNEIGRAHV
;
A
#
# COMPACT_ATOMS: atom_id res chain seq x y z
N MET A 1 -28.34 -18.82 17.89
CA MET A 1 -28.09 -17.43 17.47
C MET A 1 -27.92 -17.38 15.96
N LYS A 2 -28.51 -16.40 15.28
CA LYS A 2 -28.39 -16.19 13.83
C LYS A 2 -27.28 -15.15 13.58
N LEU A 3 -26.28 -15.53 12.80
CA LEU A 3 -25.19 -14.65 12.41
C LEU A 3 -25.31 -14.30 10.93
N THR A 4 -25.00 -13.07 10.59
CA THR A 4 -25.08 -12.54 9.22
C THR A 4 -23.69 -12.05 8.78
N PHE A 5 -23.23 -12.50 7.61
CA PHE A 5 -21.96 -12.13 7.03
C PHE A 5 -22.15 -11.51 5.66
N GLY A 6 -21.40 -10.46 5.35
CA GLY A 6 -21.33 -9.91 4.00
C GLY A 6 -20.73 -10.91 3.01
N PHE A 7 -21.35 -11.03 1.83
CA PHE A 7 -20.85 -11.89 0.75
C PHE A 7 -21.13 -11.25 -0.62
N GLY A 8 -20.09 -10.73 -1.23
CA GLY A 8 -20.22 -9.95 -2.46
C GLY A 8 -21.11 -8.71 -2.26
N THR A 9 -22.22 -8.62 -3.01
CA THR A 9 -23.24 -7.56 -2.87
C THR A 9 -24.42 -7.97 -1.96
N GLY A 10 -24.39 -9.16 -1.42
CA GLY A 10 -25.44 -9.72 -0.57
C GLY A 10 -24.92 -10.12 0.80
N VAL A 11 -25.71 -10.94 1.49
CA VAL A 11 -25.41 -11.45 2.82
C VAL A 11 -25.60 -12.97 2.87
N GLN A 12 -24.80 -13.63 3.70
CA GLN A 12 -24.98 -15.02 4.07
C GLN A 12 -25.41 -15.10 5.54
N GLU A 13 -26.35 -15.96 5.83
CA GLU A 13 -26.84 -16.18 7.19
C GLU A 13 -26.54 -17.61 7.63
N VAL A 14 -26.12 -17.76 8.87
CA VAL A 14 -25.86 -19.05 9.50
C VAL A 14 -26.45 -19.10 10.89
N GLU A 15 -27.06 -20.23 11.23
CA GLU A 15 -27.52 -20.48 12.60
C GLU A 15 -26.43 -21.25 13.36
N VAL A 16 -25.94 -20.64 14.45
CA VAL A 16 -24.95 -21.23 15.34
C VAL A 16 -25.62 -21.48 16.70
N PRO A 17 -25.57 -22.73 17.24
CA PRO A 17 -26.01 -22.95 18.61
C PRO A 17 -25.22 -22.06 19.59
N GLU A 18 -25.88 -21.37 20.50
CA GLU A 18 -25.25 -20.44 21.45
C GLU A 18 -24.11 -21.08 22.22
N ARG A 19 -24.21 -22.36 22.58
CA ARG A 19 -23.15 -23.10 23.26
C ARG A 19 -21.86 -23.26 22.47
N ASN A 20 -21.90 -23.00 21.14
CA ASN A 20 -20.74 -23.07 20.24
C ASN A 20 -20.16 -21.68 19.93
N LEU A 21 -20.80 -20.62 20.42
CA LEU A 21 -20.32 -19.25 20.27
C LEU A 21 -19.48 -18.86 21.49
N ILE A 22 -18.20 -18.64 21.27
CA ILE A 22 -17.26 -18.19 22.35
C ILE A 22 -17.45 -16.70 22.62
N GLY A 23 -17.73 -15.90 21.58
CA GLY A 23 -17.94 -14.47 21.67
C GLY A 23 -18.01 -13.81 20.30
N GLU A 24 -18.45 -12.57 20.28
CA GLU A 24 -18.37 -11.66 19.13
C GLU A 24 -17.28 -10.63 19.39
N LEU A 25 -16.36 -10.51 18.46
CA LEU A 25 -15.28 -9.51 18.54
C LEU A 25 -15.64 -8.31 17.70
N HIS A 26 -15.67 -7.14 18.35
CA HIS A 26 -15.89 -5.86 17.69
C HIS A 26 -14.62 -5.01 17.81
N ALA A 27 -14.34 -4.21 16.78
CA ALA A 27 -13.29 -3.20 16.87
C ALA A 27 -13.69 -2.14 17.93
N ASN A 28 -12.69 -1.60 18.62
CA ASN A 28 -12.92 -0.48 19.51
C ASN A 28 -13.39 0.74 18.70
N ASP A 29 -14.34 1.51 19.25
CA ASP A 29 -14.72 2.77 18.67
C ASP A 29 -13.58 3.77 18.81
N VAL A 30 -13.13 4.31 17.68
CA VAL A 30 -12.16 5.38 17.60
C VAL A 30 -12.88 6.66 17.17
N PRO A 31 -12.89 7.71 18.00
CA PRO A 31 -13.48 8.98 17.60
C PRO A 31 -12.67 9.58 16.44
N LEU A 32 -13.32 9.82 15.30
CA LEU A 32 -12.71 10.42 14.13
C LEU A 32 -13.14 11.89 14.05
N GLY A 33 -12.16 12.81 14.09
CA GLY A 33 -12.42 14.24 13.92
C GLY A 33 -12.79 14.59 12.48
N LEU A 34 -12.06 14.01 11.53
CA LEU A 34 -12.26 14.13 10.08
C LEU A 34 -12.28 12.76 9.43
N THR A 35 -12.95 12.66 8.30
CA THR A 35 -13.01 11.42 7.49
C THR A 35 -12.97 11.73 6.00
N GLY A 36 -12.66 10.73 5.18
CA GLY A 36 -12.68 10.84 3.72
C GLY A 36 -11.73 11.91 3.19
N GLU A 37 -12.17 12.69 2.21
CA GLU A 37 -11.33 13.69 1.51
C GLU A 37 -10.82 14.80 2.44
N ALA A 38 -11.60 15.18 3.47
CA ALA A 38 -11.16 16.19 4.43
C ALA A 38 -9.99 15.71 5.27
N GLU A 39 -9.96 14.44 5.68
CA GLU A 39 -8.84 13.85 6.41
C GLU A 39 -7.61 13.67 5.50
N VAL A 40 -7.80 13.28 4.24
CA VAL A 40 -6.71 13.22 3.26
C VAL A 40 -6.06 14.59 3.09
N ALA A 41 -6.86 15.64 2.93
CA ALA A 41 -6.35 17.01 2.81
C ALA A 41 -5.59 17.45 4.06
N ARG A 42 -6.11 17.19 5.26
CA ARG A 42 -5.43 17.48 6.53
C ARG A 42 -4.10 16.73 6.63
N ALA A 43 -4.07 15.42 6.34
CA ALA A 43 -2.88 14.60 6.45
C ALA A 43 -1.76 15.04 5.49
N LEU A 44 -2.11 15.50 4.29
CA LEU A 44 -1.16 16.05 3.34
C LEU A 44 -0.66 17.45 3.73
N GLN A 45 -1.49 18.25 4.41
CA GLN A 45 -1.11 19.57 4.90
C GLN A 45 -0.26 19.52 6.17
N GLU A 46 -0.50 18.52 7.02
CA GLU A 46 0.16 18.33 8.32
C GLU A 46 0.76 16.92 8.43
N PRO A 47 1.76 16.58 7.59
CA PRO A 47 2.38 15.26 7.63
C PRO A 47 3.15 15.04 8.93
N ILE A 48 3.20 13.78 9.38
CA ILE A 48 3.89 13.39 10.61
C ILE A 48 5.36 13.10 10.29
N GLY A 49 6.28 13.86 10.89
CA GLY A 49 7.72 13.62 10.80
C GLY A 49 8.35 13.87 9.42
N ALA A 50 7.63 14.54 8.52
CA ALA A 50 8.10 14.87 7.18
C ALA A 50 7.63 16.28 6.77
N PRO A 51 8.30 16.96 5.82
CA PRO A 51 7.76 18.13 5.13
C PRO A 51 6.52 17.77 4.31
N ARG A 52 5.76 18.78 3.88
CA ARG A 52 4.66 18.58 2.92
C ARG A 52 5.21 18.02 1.61
N LEU A 53 4.39 17.23 0.93
CA LEU A 53 4.81 16.58 -0.31
C LEU A 53 5.23 17.59 -1.38
N LYS A 54 4.55 18.71 -1.51
CA LYS A 54 4.92 19.82 -2.42
C LYS A 54 6.30 20.43 -2.15
N ASP A 55 6.80 20.29 -0.90
CA ASP A 55 8.10 20.83 -0.50
C ASP A 55 9.24 19.79 -0.64
N ILE A 56 8.87 18.51 -0.88
CA ILE A 56 9.79 17.40 -1.11
C ILE A 56 10.14 17.29 -2.60
N VAL A 57 9.13 17.38 -3.46
CA VAL A 57 9.29 17.21 -4.92
C VAL A 57 9.79 18.49 -5.60
N LYS A 58 10.37 18.33 -6.79
CA LYS A 58 10.89 19.47 -7.59
C LYS A 58 10.43 19.38 -9.05
N PRO A 59 10.32 20.51 -9.74
CA PRO A 59 10.04 20.52 -11.18
C PRO A 59 11.03 19.65 -11.96
N GLY A 60 10.51 18.82 -12.85
CA GLY A 60 11.30 17.93 -13.72
C GLY A 60 11.69 16.58 -13.10
N GLU A 61 11.44 16.36 -11.80
CA GLU A 61 11.62 15.04 -11.18
C GLU A 61 10.56 14.07 -11.67
N LYS A 62 10.96 12.81 -11.88
CA LYS A 62 10.07 11.68 -12.14
C LYS A 62 9.54 11.13 -10.83
N VAL A 63 8.23 11.05 -10.69
CA VAL A 63 7.55 10.64 -9.47
C VAL A 63 6.83 9.32 -9.70
N ALA A 64 7.17 8.30 -8.93
CA ALA A 64 6.42 7.06 -8.85
C ALA A 64 5.52 7.06 -7.61
N VAL A 65 4.22 6.99 -7.83
CA VAL A 65 3.22 6.79 -6.77
C VAL A 65 2.85 5.31 -6.77
N VAL A 66 3.25 4.59 -5.74
CA VAL A 66 3.01 3.15 -5.61
C VAL A 66 1.78 2.93 -4.75
N THR A 67 0.79 2.24 -5.28
CA THR A 67 -0.46 1.92 -4.56
C THR A 67 -0.76 0.43 -4.61
N SER A 68 -1.66 -0.02 -3.75
CA SER A 68 -2.07 -1.41 -3.69
C SER A 68 -2.89 -1.84 -4.92
N ASP A 69 -2.93 -3.13 -5.17
CA ASP A 69 -3.75 -3.75 -6.19
C ASP A 69 -5.23 -3.91 -5.77
N VAL A 70 -6.05 -4.47 -6.65
CA VAL A 70 -7.50 -4.65 -6.45
C VAL A 70 -7.86 -5.54 -5.24
N THR A 71 -6.92 -6.30 -4.70
CA THR A 71 -7.16 -7.20 -3.56
C THR A 71 -7.06 -6.51 -2.20
N ARG A 72 -6.67 -5.23 -2.18
CA ARG A 72 -6.51 -4.46 -0.95
C ARG A 72 -7.54 -3.32 -0.88
N PRO A 73 -7.97 -2.96 0.33
CA PRO A 73 -9.02 -1.95 0.52
C PRO A 73 -8.53 -0.50 0.44
N MET A 74 -7.33 -0.25 -0.09
CA MET A 74 -6.80 1.11 -0.24
C MET A 74 -7.72 1.98 -1.13
N PRO A 75 -8.29 3.08 -0.63
CA PRO A 75 -9.19 3.93 -1.40
C PRO A 75 -8.42 4.91 -2.32
N THR A 76 -7.55 4.38 -3.17
CA THR A 76 -6.65 5.16 -4.04
C THR A 76 -7.38 6.25 -4.82
N ALA A 77 -8.55 5.94 -5.39
CA ALA A 77 -9.35 6.89 -6.17
C ALA A 77 -9.79 8.13 -5.36
N LYS A 78 -9.95 8.00 -4.03
CA LYS A 78 -10.32 9.11 -3.13
C LYS A 78 -9.09 9.91 -2.68
N VAL A 79 -7.92 9.27 -2.65
CA VAL A 79 -6.66 9.89 -2.20
C VAL A 79 -5.98 10.65 -3.33
N MET A 80 -5.99 10.10 -4.54
CA MET A 80 -5.24 10.64 -5.69
C MET A 80 -5.54 12.10 -6.03
N PRO A 81 -6.80 12.60 -5.98
CA PRO A 81 -7.04 14.01 -6.31
C PRO A 81 -6.24 14.99 -5.46
N ALA A 82 -6.24 14.83 -4.15
CA ALA A 82 -5.50 15.72 -3.25
C ALA A 82 -3.97 15.50 -3.33
N LEU A 83 -3.53 14.27 -3.56
CA LEU A 83 -2.12 13.96 -3.77
C LEU A 83 -1.59 14.62 -5.06
N LEU A 84 -2.34 14.59 -6.15
CA LEU A 84 -1.97 15.26 -7.40
C LEU A 84 -1.88 16.77 -7.22
N ASP A 85 -2.81 17.39 -6.46
CA ASP A 85 -2.75 18.81 -6.16
C ASP A 85 -1.47 19.20 -5.41
N GLU A 86 -1.01 18.38 -4.46
CA GLU A 86 0.27 18.58 -3.77
C GLU A 86 1.47 18.45 -4.73
N LEU A 87 1.47 17.45 -5.61
CA LEU A 87 2.54 17.25 -6.60
C LEU A 87 2.60 18.41 -7.60
N TYR A 88 1.46 18.85 -8.10
CA TYR A 88 1.39 19.98 -9.01
C TYR A 88 1.80 21.30 -8.33
N ALA A 89 1.42 21.49 -7.07
CA ALA A 89 1.87 22.64 -6.26
C ALA A 89 3.39 22.64 -6.04
N GLY A 90 4.03 21.46 -6.03
CA GLY A 90 5.50 21.31 -6.03
C GLY A 90 6.16 21.48 -7.40
N GLY A 91 5.35 21.72 -8.46
CA GLY A 91 5.83 21.96 -9.81
C GLY A 91 6.08 20.70 -10.65
N VAL A 92 5.64 19.52 -10.19
CA VAL A 92 5.72 18.29 -10.97
C VAL A 92 4.63 18.31 -12.05
N ARG A 93 4.97 17.93 -13.28
CA ARG A 93 4.01 17.89 -14.39
C ARG A 93 3.33 16.51 -14.47
N PRO A 94 2.10 16.45 -15.01
CA PRO A 94 1.37 15.18 -15.15
C PRO A 94 2.17 14.08 -15.88
N GLU A 95 2.90 14.43 -16.93
CA GLU A 95 3.72 13.49 -17.71
C GLU A 95 4.93 12.93 -16.96
N ASP A 96 5.29 13.54 -15.83
CA ASP A 96 6.39 13.12 -14.96
C ASP A 96 5.91 12.24 -13.80
N ILE A 97 4.59 12.00 -13.68
CA ILE A 97 3.99 11.18 -12.63
C ILE A 97 3.52 9.84 -13.19
N THR A 98 3.88 8.76 -12.53
CA THR A 98 3.36 7.42 -12.83
C THR A 98 2.74 6.81 -11.58
N LEU A 99 1.45 6.44 -11.67
CA LEU A 99 0.78 5.62 -10.66
C LEU A 99 1.04 4.15 -10.98
N VAL A 100 1.65 3.44 -10.04
CA VAL A 100 2.05 2.04 -10.16
C VAL A 100 1.22 1.19 -9.21
N PHE A 101 0.45 0.24 -9.75
CA PHE A 101 -0.27 -0.73 -8.94
C PHE A 101 0.65 -1.87 -8.55
N ALA A 102 0.87 -2.04 -7.26
CA ALA A 102 1.77 -3.02 -6.67
C ALA A 102 1.13 -4.42 -6.68
N LEU A 103 1.36 -5.20 -7.72
CA LEU A 103 0.77 -6.53 -7.89
C LEU A 103 1.34 -7.58 -6.94
N GLY A 104 2.60 -7.43 -6.53
CA GLY A 104 3.29 -8.50 -5.83
C GLY A 104 3.29 -9.80 -6.67
N SER A 105 2.60 -10.83 -6.18
CA SER A 105 2.44 -12.12 -6.90
C SER A 105 1.07 -12.26 -7.58
N HIS A 106 0.23 -11.23 -7.58
CA HIS A 106 -1.10 -11.27 -8.15
C HIS A 106 -1.09 -11.08 -9.67
N ARG A 107 -2.24 -11.32 -10.31
CA ARG A 107 -2.43 -11.13 -11.74
C ARG A 107 -2.44 -9.65 -12.13
N PRO A 108 -2.09 -9.31 -13.38
CA PRO A 108 -2.31 -7.97 -13.92
C PRO A 108 -3.79 -7.56 -13.88
N HIS A 109 -4.02 -6.26 -13.76
CA HIS A 109 -5.35 -5.68 -13.82
C HIS A 109 -5.86 -5.54 -15.26
N THR A 110 -7.17 -5.62 -15.41
CA THR A 110 -7.84 -5.14 -16.63
C THR A 110 -7.80 -3.60 -16.69
N VAL A 111 -8.03 -3.04 -17.87
CA VAL A 111 -8.14 -1.58 -18.05
C VAL A 111 -9.22 -0.98 -17.14
N ALA A 112 -10.37 -1.66 -17.02
CA ALA A 112 -11.48 -1.21 -16.17
C ALA A 112 -11.10 -1.21 -14.67
N GLU A 113 -10.35 -2.21 -14.21
CA GLU A 113 -9.86 -2.27 -12.83
C GLU A 113 -8.87 -1.14 -12.53
N ARG A 114 -7.88 -0.92 -13.41
CA ARG A 114 -6.93 0.20 -13.25
C ARG A 114 -7.64 1.55 -13.17
N ARG A 115 -8.60 1.78 -14.09
CA ARG A 115 -9.39 3.02 -14.10
C ARG A 115 -10.20 3.20 -12.82
N LYS A 116 -10.85 2.13 -12.34
CA LYS A 116 -11.60 2.15 -11.07
C LYS A 116 -10.70 2.44 -9.87
N LEU A 117 -9.53 1.81 -9.82
CA LEU A 117 -8.56 1.98 -8.71
C LEU A 117 -7.94 3.38 -8.71
N ALA A 118 -7.50 3.87 -9.86
CA ALA A 118 -6.90 5.20 -10.00
C ALA A 118 -7.91 6.33 -9.73
N GLY A 119 -9.17 6.11 -10.09
CA GLY A 119 -10.18 7.16 -10.20
C GLY A 119 -10.05 7.94 -11.51
N GLU A 120 -11.12 8.56 -11.95
CA GLU A 120 -11.20 9.21 -13.27
C GLU A 120 -10.14 10.29 -13.48
N ARG A 121 -9.91 11.13 -12.47
CA ARG A 121 -8.95 12.22 -12.56
C ARG A 121 -7.53 11.68 -12.78
N ALA A 122 -7.04 10.81 -11.89
CA ALA A 122 -5.69 10.27 -12.01
C ALA A 122 -5.52 9.46 -13.30
N TYR A 123 -6.52 8.64 -13.65
CA TYR A 123 -6.48 7.82 -14.86
C TYR A 123 -6.41 8.63 -16.15
N SER A 124 -7.02 9.85 -16.17
CA SER A 124 -7.01 10.73 -17.35
C SER A 124 -5.79 11.66 -17.41
N GLU A 125 -5.24 12.04 -16.25
CA GLU A 125 -4.17 13.05 -16.18
C GLU A 125 -2.77 12.45 -16.20
N ILE A 126 -2.56 11.25 -15.62
CA ILE A 126 -1.24 10.65 -15.43
C ILE A 126 -1.14 9.22 -15.97
N LYS A 127 0.08 8.72 -16.13
CA LYS A 127 0.32 7.33 -16.52
C LYS A 127 -0.05 6.39 -15.37
N CYS A 128 -0.86 5.35 -15.66
CA CYS A 128 -1.27 4.33 -14.70
C CYS A 128 -0.88 2.94 -15.22
N VAL A 129 -0.02 2.23 -14.49
CA VAL A 129 0.53 0.92 -14.89
C VAL A 129 0.54 -0.07 -13.73
N ASP A 130 0.54 -1.35 -14.07
CA ASP A 130 0.85 -2.41 -13.12
C ASP A 130 2.37 -2.51 -12.93
N SER A 131 2.82 -3.00 -11.77
CA SER A 131 4.21 -3.38 -11.57
C SER A 131 4.56 -4.55 -12.48
N ASP A 132 5.78 -4.53 -13.02
CA ASP A 132 6.29 -5.56 -13.93
C ASP A 132 7.43 -6.33 -13.24
N PRO A 133 7.21 -7.60 -12.85
CA PRO A 133 8.25 -8.40 -12.20
C PRO A 133 9.36 -8.86 -13.16
N ASP A 134 9.15 -8.76 -14.48
CA ASP A 134 10.10 -9.17 -15.50
C ASP A 134 11.01 -8.00 -15.96
N ASP A 135 10.62 -6.75 -15.68
CA ASP A 135 11.42 -5.54 -15.93
C ASP A 135 11.77 -4.83 -14.62
N CYS A 136 12.82 -5.31 -13.97
CA CYS A 136 13.29 -4.83 -12.67
C CYS A 136 14.73 -4.36 -12.67
N VAL A 137 15.06 -3.47 -11.75
CA VAL A 137 16.41 -3.01 -11.43
C VAL A 137 16.82 -3.56 -10.07
N ARG A 138 18.04 -4.09 -9.96
CA ARG A 138 18.59 -4.61 -8.71
C ARG A 138 19.24 -3.51 -7.89
N PHE A 139 18.76 -3.32 -6.65
CA PHE A 139 19.37 -2.46 -5.64
C PHE A 139 20.42 -3.19 -4.78
N GLY A 140 20.32 -4.51 -4.69
CA GLY A 140 21.22 -5.33 -3.89
C GLY A 140 20.51 -6.52 -3.27
N VAL A 141 21.01 -6.92 -2.08
CA VAL A 141 20.47 -8.01 -1.29
C VAL A 141 20.42 -7.55 0.16
N THR A 142 19.31 -7.78 0.86
CA THR A 142 19.19 -7.44 2.28
C THR A 142 20.18 -8.26 3.13
N SER A 143 20.41 -7.82 4.37
CA SER A 143 21.23 -8.55 5.35
C SER A 143 20.72 -9.98 5.61
N ARG A 144 19.45 -10.23 5.28
CA ARG A 144 18.79 -11.54 5.41
C ARG A 144 18.78 -12.36 4.12
N GLY A 145 19.46 -11.89 3.07
CA GLY A 145 19.60 -12.62 1.80
C GLY A 145 18.44 -12.46 0.82
N THR A 146 17.52 -11.53 1.04
CA THR A 146 16.44 -11.25 0.10
C THR A 146 16.91 -10.33 -1.01
N PRO A 147 16.77 -10.72 -2.30
CA PRO A 147 17.10 -9.83 -3.42
C PRO A 147 16.15 -8.62 -3.41
N VAL A 148 16.69 -7.42 -3.65
CA VAL A 148 15.92 -6.18 -3.78
C VAL A 148 15.89 -5.80 -5.24
N ASP A 149 15.00 -6.47 -5.99
CA ASP A 149 14.76 -6.26 -7.41
C ASP A 149 13.40 -5.55 -7.56
N ILE A 150 13.42 -4.33 -8.07
CA ILE A 150 12.27 -3.42 -8.08
C ILE A 150 11.88 -3.06 -9.49
N THR A 151 10.58 -3.11 -9.82
CA THR A 151 10.02 -2.69 -11.10
C THR A 151 10.66 -1.39 -11.57
N ARG A 152 11.19 -1.38 -12.80
CA ARG A 152 12.04 -0.30 -13.34
C ARG A 152 11.45 1.10 -13.17
N VAL A 153 10.18 1.30 -13.47
CA VAL A 153 9.53 2.61 -13.36
C VAL A 153 9.55 3.18 -11.94
N VAL A 154 9.56 2.33 -10.91
CA VAL A 154 9.71 2.73 -9.51
C VAL A 154 11.18 2.91 -9.16
N ALA A 155 12.03 2.01 -9.65
CA ALA A 155 13.46 2.04 -9.39
C ALA A 155 14.14 3.30 -9.93
N GLU A 156 13.78 3.73 -11.13
CA GLU A 156 14.38 4.87 -11.84
C GLU A 156 13.67 6.20 -11.55
N ALA A 157 12.63 6.22 -10.73
CA ALA A 157 11.99 7.45 -10.29
C ALA A 157 12.92 8.26 -9.36
N ASP A 158 12.87 9.59 -9.46
CA ASP A 158 13.56 10.50 -8.54
C ASP A 158 12.90 10.52 -7.17
N ARG A 159 11.55 10.38 -7.15
CA ARG A 159 10.73 10.35 -5.93
C ARG A 159 9.79 9.14 -5.90
N ARG A 160 9.71 8.51 -4.73
CA ARG A 160 8.86 7.34 -4.46
C ARG A 160 7.89 7.65 -3.34
N ILE A 161 6.60 7.63 -3.68
CA ILE A 161 5.50 7.87 -2.75
C ILE A 161 4.72 6.57 -2.60
N CYS A 162 4.59 6.08 -1.38
CA CYS A 162 3.88 4.84 -1.11
C CYS A 162 2.50 5.11 -0.52
N LEU A 163 1.46 4.61 -1.16
CA LEU A 163 0.09 4.60 -0.66
C LEU A 163 -0.26 3.20 -0.16
N GLY A 164 -0.78 3.10 1.05
CA GLY A 164 -1.14 1.81 1.63
C GLY A 164 -2.27 1.92 2.63
N ASN A 165 -2.77 0.77 3.07
CA ASN A 165 -3.66 0.67 4.21
C ASN A 165 -2.96 -0.03 5.36
N ILE A 166 -3.21 0.39 6.59
CA ILE A 166 -2.69 -0.25 7.79
C ILE A 166 -3.78 -1.13 8.38
N GLU A 167 -3.50 -2.42 8.41
CA GLU A 167 -4.30 -3.45 9.06
C GLU A 167 -3.39 -4.55 9.60
N TYR A 168 -3.90 -5.38 10.51
CA TYR A 168 -3.18 -6.55 10.98
C TYR A 168 -2.85 -7.49 9.82
N HIS A 169 -1.62 -8.00 9.82
CA HIS A 169 -1.18 -8.97 8.83
C HIS A 169 -0.61 -10.21 9.52
N TYR A 170 -1.16 -11.38 9.19
CA TYR A 170 -0.94 -12.61 9.95
C TYR A 170 0.53 -13.07 10.08
N PHE A 171 1.43 -12.70 9.17
CA PHE A 171 2.87 -13.00 9.31
C PHE A 171 3.79 -11.75 9.21
N ALA A 172 3.36 -10.64 8.66
CA ALA A 172 4.20 -9.44 8.51
C ALA A 172 3.95 -8.38 9.61
N GLY A 173 3.18 -8.73 10.63
CA GLY A 173 2.76 -7.81 11.67
C GLY A 173 1.63 -6.91 11.22
N TYR A 174 1.92 -5.96 10.34
CA TYR A 174 0.96 -5.02 9.75
C TYR A 174 1.20 -4.89 8.24
N SER A 175 0.21 -4.38 7.53
CA SER A 175 0.32 -3.90 6.15
C SER A 175 0.84 -2.44 6.09
N GLY A 176 0.81 -1.82 4.92
CA GLY A 176 1.27 -0.43 4.70
C GLY A 176 2.79 -0.24 4.70
N GLY A 177 3.22 1.02 4.56
CA GLY A 177 4.62 1.41 4.57
C GLY A 177 5.46 0.75 3.48
N ALA A 178 6.64 0.25 3.85
CA ALA A 178 7.60 -0.40 2.96
C ALA A 178 7.05 -1.64 2.23
N LYS A 179 5.88 -2.17 2.64
CA LYS A 179 5.22 -3.26 1.90
C LYS A 179 4.78 -2.88 0.50
N ALA A 180 4.61 -1.60 0.20
CA ALA A 180 4.39 -1.14 -1.17
C ALA A 180 5.60 -1.45 -2.08
N ILE A 181 6.80 -1.42 -1.53
CA ILE A 181 8.05 -1.75 -2.22
C ILE A 181 8.27 -3.26 -2.21
N MET A 182 8.36 -3.87 -1.02
CA MET A 182 8.55 -5.31 -0.83
C MET A 182 7.35 -5.87 -0.04
N PRO A 183 6.51 -6.72 -0.59
CA PRO A 183 6.60 -7.42 -1.88
C PRO A 183 6.01 -6.66 -3.08
N GLY A 184 5.40 -5.48 -2.90
CA GLY A 184 4.46 -4.86 -3.81
C GLY A 184 4.95 -4.71 -5.26
N VAL A 185 6.14 -4.15 -5.46
CA VAL A 185 6.72 -3.90 -6.79
C VAL A 185 8.00 -4.70 -7.03
N SER A 186 8.11 -5.85 -6.36
CA SER A 186 9.30 -6.72 -6.39
C SER A 186 9.09 -7.95 -7.25
N THR A 187 10.19 -8.67 -7.54
CA THR A 187 10.15 -9.93 -8.28
C THR A 187 9.59 -11.08 -7.44
N ARG A 188 9.11 -12.12 -8.11
CA ARG A 188 8.67 -13.36 -7.45
C ARG A 188 9.77 -13.99 -6.60
N ALA A 189 11.02 -13.96 -7.05
CA ALA A 189 12.16 -14.48 -6.30
C ALA A 189 12.37 -13.71 -4.99
N ALA A 190 12.27 -12.39 -5.00
CA ALA A 190 12.32 -11.55 -3.82
C ALA A 190 11.20 -11.88 -2.83
N ILE A 191 9.97 -12.00 -3.34
CA ILE A 191 8.79 -12.36 -2.54
C ILE A 191 8.97 -13.72 -1.88
N GLN A 192 9.39 -14.74 -2.62
CA GLN A 192 9.63 -16.09 -2.09
C GLN A 192 10.71 -16.10 -1.01
N SER A 193 11.83 -15.40 -1.24
CA SER A 193 12.90 -15.28 -0.26
C SER A 193 12.42 -14.63 1.05
N ASN A 194 11.73 -13.50 0.98
CA ASN A 194 11.16 -12.84 2.15
C ASN A 194 10.11 -13.72 2.84
N HIS A 195 9.14 -14.23 2.10
CA HIS A 195 7.97 -14.96 2.64
C HIS A 195 8.34 -16.37 3.18
N SER A 196 9.47 -16.94 2.78
CA SER A 196 9.95 -18.20 3.38
C SER A 196 10.13 -18.12 4.90
N ARG A 197 10.30 -16.91 5.44
CA ARG A 197 10.44 -16.65 6.89
C ARG A 197 9.12 -16.67 7.66
N MET A 198 7.97 -16.73 6.98
CA MET A 198 6.65 -16.69 7.63
C MET A 198 6.39 -17.84 8.61
N VAL A 199 7.22 -18.90 8.57
CA VAL A 199 7.14 -20.05 9.48
C VAL A 199 7.81 -19.80 10.84
N LEU A 200 8.55 -18.68 10.99
CA LEU A 200 9.21 -18.34 12.23
C LEU A 200 8.19 -17.80 13.24
N PRO A 201 8.32 -18.16 14.54
CA PRO A 201 7.35 -17.77 15.57
C PRO A 201 7.15 -16.26 15.71
N GLU A 202 8.20 -15.47 15.47
CA GLU A 202 8.17 -14.01 15.53
C GLU A 202 7.39 -13.38 14.37
N CYS A 203 7.16 -14.14 13.28
CA CYS A 203 6.36 -13.70 12.14
C CYS A 203 4.87 -13.86 12.44
N CYS A 204 4.33 -12.96 13.26
CA CYS A 204 2.94 -12.98 13.69
C CYS A 204 2.29 -11.60 13.59
N ALA A 205 0.95 -11.57 13.67
CA ALA A 205 0.18 -10.34 13.63
C ALA A 205 0.54 -9.39 14.77
N GLY A 206 0.67 -8.11 14.47
CA GLY A 206 0.98 -7.06 15.45
C GLY A 206 2.47 -6.92 15.81
N ASN A 207 3.33 -7.89 15.44
CA ASN A 207 4.75 -7.81 15.73
C ASN A 207 5.51 -7.09 14.61
N LEU A 208 6.08 -5.93 14.91
CA LEU A 208 6.96 -5.16 14.00
C LEU A 208 8.43 -5.24 14.41
N GLU A 209 8.70 -5.15 15.73
CA GLU A 209 10.05 -4.89 16.25
C GLU A 209 10.99 -6.10 16.12
N THR A 210 10.48 -7.30 16.34
CA THR A 210 11.28 -8.53 16.33
C THR A 210 10.94 -9.48 15.19
N ASN A 211 9.98 -9.11 14.33
CA ASN A 211 9.52 -9.90 13.19
C ASN A 211 10.58 -9.89 12.07
N PRO A 212 11.31 -10.99 11.82
CA PRO A 212 12.42 -10.98 10.85
C PRO A 212 11.96 -10.79 9.41
N LEU A 213 10.72 -11.19 9.08
CA LEU A 213 10.14 -10.96 7.76
C LEU A 213 9.82 -9.47 7.58
N ARG A 214 9.26 -8.82 8.61
CA ARG A 214 8.97 -7.38 8.57
C ARG A 214 10.25 -6.55 8.51
N LEU A 215 11.24 -6.86 9.32
CA LEU A 215 12.53 -6.17 9.33
C LEU A 215 13.26 -6.27 7.97
N ASP A 216 13.11 -7.39 7.27
CA ASP A 216 13.62 -7.58 5.92
C ASP A 216 12.90 -6.70 4.89
N ILE A 217 11.57 -6.50 5.04
CA ILE A 217 10.78 -5.57 4.24
C ILE A 217 11.23 -4.12 4.47
N GLU A 218 11.43 -3.72 5.72
CA GLU A 218 11.88 -2.37 6.07
C GLU A 218 13.29 -2.08 5.53
N GLU A 219 14.19 -3.06 5.61
CA GLU A 219 15.53 -2.95 5.05
C GLU A 219 15.47 -2.77 3.53
N ALA A 220 14.66 -3.57 2.82
CA ALA A 220 14.46 -3.42 1.39
C ALA A 220 13.89 -2.03 1.03
N GLY A 221 12.90 -1.55 1.76
CA GLY A 221 12.35 -0.20 1.60
C GLY A 221 13.38 0.90 1.81
N ALA A 222 14.25 0.75 2.81
CA ALA A 222 15.34 1.69 3.09
C ALA A 222 16.42 1.68 1.98
N MET A 223 16.74 0.51 1.40
CA MET A 223 17.68 0.41 0.28
C MET A 223 17.16 1.11 -0.97
N VAL A 224 15.87 1.06 -1.23
CA VAL A 224 15.22 1.69 -2.39
C VAL A 224 15.03 3.19 -2.19
N GLY A 225 14.76 3.61 -0.96
CA GLY A 225 14.45 4.98 -0.59
C GLY A 225 12.99 5.34 -0.85
N ILE A 226 12.23 5.56 0.22
CA ILE A 226 10.84 6.03 0.17
C ILE A 226 10.84 7.48 0.63
N ASP A 227 10.33 8.41 -0.20
CA ASP A 227 10.34 9.84 0.11
C ASP A 227 9.11 10.26 0.92
N PHE A 228 7.97 9.60 0.70
CA PHE A 228 6.72 9.91 1.40
C PHE A 228 5.81 8.68 1.49
N ILE A 229 5.11 8.56 2.63
CA ILE A 229 4.12 7.50 2.84
C ILE A 229 2.79 8.14 3.23
N LEU A 230 1.72 7.74 2.56
CA LEU A 230 0.35 8.05 2.97
C LEU A 230 -0.38 6.73 3.21
N ASN A 231 -0.73 6.48 4.48
CA ASN A 231 -1.46 5.29 4.85
C ASN A 231 -2.89 5.64 5.28
N GLU A 232 -3.84 4.88 4.78
CA GLU A 232 -5.20 4.84 5.31
C GLU A 232 -5.21 3.89 6.52
N ILE A 233 -5.80 4.35 7.62
CA ILE A 233 -5.97 3.57 8.85
C ILE A 233 -7.45 3.54 9.17
N GLY A 234 -8.06 2.36 9.18
CA GLY A 234 -9.44 2.27 9.59
C GLY A 234 -10.29 1.27 8.83
N ARG A 235 -11.59 1.52 8.83
CA ARG A 235 -12.61 0.61 8.34
C ARG A 235 -12.67 0.63 6.80
N ALA A 236 -11.69 0.04 6.15
CA ALA A 236 -11.71 -0.11 4.71
C ALA A 236 -12.84 -1.05 4.20
N HIS A 237 -13.63 -1.62 5.10
CA HIS A 237 -14.69 -2.57 4.81
C HIS A 237 -16.11 -2.05 5.13
N VAL A 238 -16.28 -0.74 5.19
CA VAL A 238 -17.64 -0.13 5.36
C VAL A 238 -18.02 0.67 4.13
#